data_8ae05115a3af0e08430b01cdf6b464a7
#
_entry.id   8ae05115a3af0e08430b01cdf6b464a7
#
_cell.length_a   1.000
_cell.length_b   1.000
_cell.length_c   1.000
_cell.angle_alpha   90.00
_cell.angle_beta   90.00
_cell.angle_gamma   90.00
#
_symmetry.space_group_name_H-M   'P 1'
#
loop_
_entity.id
_entity.type
_entity.pdbx_description
1 polymer ?
#
loop_
_entity_poly.entity_id
_entity_poly.type
_entity_poly.pdbx_seq_one_letter_code
_entity_poly.pdbx_strand_id
1 'polypeptide(L)'
;VAHGRLLGIDTAAALAMPGVRGFVGADQVPGDKILAAFAHDEPVFAQGTVQFVGQVLGLIVADDVMTARRAARLVTPRIEPLPAVLTVHEAHERQSYVLPPVRVTRGDALAALQRAPHVLDGEFEVGGQEHFYLEGQIAYVLPLEQNQWWVYSSTQHPGEVQHWVSHALGIASHAVTVECRRMGGGFGGKET
;
A
#
# COMPACT_ATOMS: atom_id res chain seq x y z
N VAL A 1 -12.99 8.72 -3.63
CA VAL A 1 -12.51 9.05 -4.99
C VAL A 1 -11.39 8.10 -5.39
N ALA A 2 -11.25 7.82 -6.68
CA ALA A 2 -10.20 6.95 -7.21
C ALA A 2 -8.90 7.72 -7.48
N HIS A 3 -8.99 9.03 -7.71
CA HIS A 3 -7.84 9.92 -7.86
C HIS A 3 -8.23 11.32 -7.39
N GLY A 4 -7.36 12.00 -6.65
CA GLY A 4 -7.68 13.33 -6.14
C GLY A 4 -6.51 14.01 -5.44
N ARG A 5 -6.63 15.32 -5.28
CA ARG A 5 -5.71 16.12 -4.48
C ARG A 5 -6.19 16.13 -3.02
N LEU A 6 -5.35 15.67 -2.10
CA LEU A 6 -5.62 15.71 -0.67
C LEU A 6 -5.33 17.11 -0.13
N LEU A 7 -6.39 17.85 0.19
CA LEU A 7 -6.30 19.23 0.69
C LEU A 7 -6.17 19.32 2.21
N GLY A 8 -6.46 18.22 2.91
CA GLY A 8 -6.35 18.12 4.36
C GLY A 8 -7.23 17.03 4.93
N ILE A 9 -7.05 16.76 6.21
CA ILE A 9 -7.78 15.74 6.96
C ILE A 9 -8.33 16.41 8.21
N ASP A 10 -9.66 16.48 8.34
CA ASP A 10 -10.30 16.95 9.55
C ASP A 10 -10.46 15.78 10.53
N THR A 11 -9.77 15.88 11.66
CA THR A 11 -9.76 14.88 12.73
C THR A 11 -10.45 15.35 14.01
N ALA A 12 -10.99 16.58 14.04
CA ALA A 12 -11.50 17.22 15.26
C ALA A 12 -12.58 16.37 15.97
N ALA A 13 -13.56 15.87 15.22
CA ALA A 13 -14.63 15.03 15.77
C ALA A 13 -14.10 13.69 16.31
N ALA A 14 -13.12 13.10 15.64
CA ALA A 14 -12.49 11.85 16.08
C ALA A 14 -11.68 12.05 17.36
N LEU A 15 -10.90 13.11 17.44
CA LEU A 15 -10.06 13.44 18.60
C LEU A 15 -10.86 13.84 19.82
N ALA A 16 -12.09 14.35 19.64
CA ALA A 16 -12.99 14.69 20.74
C ALA A 16 -13.67 13.45 21.38
N MET A 17 -13.56 12.25 20.77
CA MET A 17 -14.14 11.03 21.34
C MET A 17 -13.38 10.57 22.59
N PRO A 18 -14.09 10.22 23.69
CA PRO A 18 -13.47 9.61 24.86
C PRO A 18 -12.72 8.32 24.49
N GLY A 19 -11.50 8.17 25.02
CA GLY A 19 -10.64 7.02 24.74
C GLY A 19 -9.80 7.13 23.47
N VAL A 20 -9.94 8.17 22.67
CA VAL A 20 -9.03 8.48 21.57
C VAL A 20 -7.81 9.22 22.10
N ARG A 21 -6.62 8.75 21.70
CA ARG A 21 -5.32 9.27 22.14
C ARG A 21 -4.64 10.16 21.10
N GLY A 22 -4.94 9.95 19.81
CA GLY A 22 -4.35 10.75 18.75
C GLY A 22 -4.67 10.27 17.35
N PHE A 23 -4.17 11.03 16.40
CA PHE A 23 -4.13 10.70 14.98
C PHE A 23 -2.68 10.77 14.53
N VAL A 24 -2.24 9.77 13.76
CA VAL A 24 -0.92 9.72 13.14
C VAL A 24 -1.11 9.75 11.63
N GLY A 25 -0.65 10.79 10.99
CA GLY A 25 -0.65 10.95 9.53
C GLY A 25 0.77 11.04 8.98
N ALA A 26 0.89 11.40 7.72
CA ALA A 26 2.16 11.44 7.02
C ALA A 26 3.24 12.34 7.66
N ASP A 27 2.81 13.46 8.28
CA ASP A 27 3.75 14.39 8.91
C ASP A 27 4.38 13.82 10.19
N GLN A 28 3.73 12.88 10.84
CA GLN A 28 4.21 12.24 12.06
C GLN A 28 5.09 11.03 11.83
N VAL A 29 5.29 10.58 10.58
CA VAL A 29 6.26 9.52 10.26
C VAL A 29 7.68 10.09 10.45
N PRO A 30 8.47 9.56 11.42
CA PRO A 30 9.73 10.19 11.80
C PRO A 30 10.88 9.95 10.82
N GLY A 31 10.84 8.86 10.07
CA GLY A 31 11.85 8.46 9.09
C GLY A 31 11.38 8.62 7.65
N ASP A 32 11.60 7.59 6.86
CA ASP A 32 11.20 7.57 5.46
C ASP A 32 9.68 7.46 5.34
N LYS A 33 9.11 8.35 4.55
CA LYS A 33 7.65 8.43 4.33
C LYS A 33 7.21 7.69 3.09
N ILE A 34 8.14 7.22 2.28
CA ILE A 34 7.89 6.52 1.03
C ILE A 34 8.58 5.16 1.08
N LEU A 35 7.80 4.12 0.89
CA LEU A 35 8.31 2.76 0.78
C LEU A 35 8.81 2.49 -0.64
N ALA A 36 9.71 1.55 -0.77
CA ALA A 36 10.36 1.24 -2.04
C ALA A 36 10.47 -0.27 -2.26
N ALA A 37 9.33 -0.94 -2.42
CA ALA A 37 9.33 -2.37 -2.71
C ALA A 37 10.00 -2.67 -4.07
N PHE A 38 9.59 -1.96 -5.12
CA PHE A 38 10.14 -2.06 -6.47
C PHE A 38 10.59 -0.70 -7.01
N ALA A 39 9.83 0.35 -6.68
CA ALA A 39 10.14 1.74 -6.98
C ALA A 39 9.87 2.56 -5.73
N HIS A 40 10.59 3.66 -5.54
CA HIS A 40 10.42 4.54 -4.38
C HIS A 40 9.21 5.45 -4.58
N ASP A 41 8.00 4.89 -4.55
CA ASP A 41 6.75 5.56 -4.94
C ASP A 41 5.52 5.22 -4.09
N GLU A 42 5.66 4.37 -3.06
CA GLU A 42 4.56 3.97 -2.18
C GLU A 42 4.59 4.73 -0.85
N PRO A 43 3.78 5.79 -0.67
CA PRO A 43 3.76 6.52 0.59
C PRO A 43 3.13 5.68 1.71
N VAL A 44 3.74 5.71 2.91
CA VAL A 44 3.20 5.09 4.13
C VAL A 44 1.78 5.59 4.41
N PHE A 45 1.58 6.90 4.26
CA PHE A 45 0.26 7.54 4.24
C PHE A 45 0.21 8.49 3.05
N ALA A 46 -0.97 8.62 2.42
CA ALA A 46 -1.13 9.52 1.29
C ALA A 46 -0.69 10.95 1.61
N GLN A 47 0.09 11.55 0.72
CA GLN A 47 0.58 12.93 0.79
C GLN A 47 0.24 13.68 -0.49
N GLY A 48 -0.46 14.79 -0.36
CA GLY A 48 -0.80 15.68 -1.48
C GLY A 48 -1.75 15.08 -2.51
N THR A 49 -1.67 13.79 -2.80
CA THR A 49 -2.51 13.10 -3.77
C THR A 49 -2.99 11.77 -3.22
N VAL A 50 -4.24 11.42 -3.51
CA VAL A 50 -4.78 10.06 -3.35
C VAL A 50 -4.87 9.43 -4.74
N GLN A 51 -4.41 8.18 -4.86
CA GLN A 51 -4.20 7.49 -6.13
C GLN A 51 -5.17 6.34 -6.36
N PHE A 52 -5.83 5.85 -5.30
CA PHE A 52 -6.81 4.77 -5.38
C PHE A 52 -7.78 4.80 -4.19
N VAL A 53 -8.91 4.13 -4.36
CA VAL A 53 -9.90 3.97 -3.28
C VAL A 53 -9.35 3.02 -2.22
N GLY A 54 -9.35 3.47 -0.96
CA GLY A 54 -8.81 2.68 0.16
C GLY A 54 -7.37 3.02 0.52
N GLN A 55 -6.71 3.96 -0.18
CA GLN A 55 -5.38 4.41 0.20
C GLN A 55 -5.37 4.96 1.63
N VAL A 56 -4.40 4.54 2.43
CA VAL A 56 -4.31 4.90 3.84
C VAL A 56 -3.91 6.37 3.99
N LEU A 57 -4.69 7.11 4.78
CA LEU A 57 -4.45 8.53 5.06
C LEU A 57 -3.79 8.76 6.42
N GLY A 58 -3.91 7.80 7.33
CA GLY A 58 -3.38 7.87 8.68
C GLY A 58 -4.03 6.84 9.60
N LEU A 59 -3.65 6.87 10.86
CA LEU A 59 -4.09 5.95 11.91
C LEU A 59 -4.73 6.70 13.07
N ILE A 60 -5.81 6.16 13.62
CA ILE A 60 -6.36 6.57 14.92
C ILE A 60 -5.74 5.71 16.01
N VAL A 61 -5.24 6.35 17.04
CA VAL A 61 -4.74 5.73 18.27
C VAL A 61 -5.81 5.88 19.35
N ALA A 62 -6.23 4.78 19.95
CA ALA A 62 -7.25 4.77 21.01
C ALA A 62 -6.98 3.65 22.03
N ASP A 63 -7.68 3.67 23.16
CA ASP A 63 -7.53 2.70 24.25
C ASP A 63 -7.95 1.28 23.84
N ASP A 64 -8.87 1.17 22.88
CA ASP A 64 -9.35 -0.11 22.35
C ASP A 64 -9.70 -0.02 20.85
N VAL A 65 -9.73 -1.20 20.22
CA VAL A 65 -9.99 -1.35 18.79
C VAL A 65 -11.35 -0.81 18.36
N MET A 66 -12.38 -1.01 19.20
CA MET A 66 -13.75 -0.56 18.86
C MET A 66 -13.87 0.96 18.91
N THR A 67 -13.22 1.60 19.88
CA THR A 67 -13.11 3.05 19.96
C THR A 67 -12.34 3.60 18.76
N ALA A 68 -11.19 3.00 18.41
CA ALA A 68 -10.42 3.40 17.23
C ALA A 68 -11.23 3.32 15.94
N ARG A 69 -11.96 2.22 15.72
CA ARG A 69 -12.84 2.03 14.56
C ARG A 69 -13.99 3.03 14.48
N ARG A 70 -14.59 3.36 15.63
CA ARG A 70 -15.67 4.38 15.68
C ARG A 70 -15.11 5.76 15.36
N ALA A 71 -13.98 6.13 15.96
CA ALA A 71 -13.33 7.41 15.73
C ALA A 71 -12.84 7.56 14.28
N ALA A 72 -12.29 6.50 13.67
CA ALA A 72 -11.86 6.53 12.28
C ALA A 72 -12.99 6.91 11.29
N ARG A 73 -14.25 6.56 11.62
CA ARG A 73 -15.41 6.94 10.79
C ARG A 73 -15.79 8.43 10.91
N LEU A 74 -15.26 9.13 11.90
CA LEU A 74 -15.49 10.57 12.11
C LEU A 74 -14.39 11.42 11.45
N VAL A 75 -13.32 10.79 10.96
CA VAL A 75 -12.28 11.47 10.20
C VAL A 75 -12.83 11.86 8.83
N THR A 76 -12.71 13.12 8.46
CA THR A 76 -13.23 13.64 7.20
C THR A 76 -12.09 14.17 6.32
N PRO A 77 -11.65 13.41 5.30
CA PRO A 77 -10.67 13.92 4.35
C PRO A 77 -11.33 14.92 3.39
N ARG A 78 -10.63 16.01 3.11
CA ARG A 78 -10.99 16.98 2.08
C ARG A 78 -10.19 16.67 0.83
N ILE A 79 -10.86 16.15 -0.20
CA ILE A 79 -10.23 15.70 -1.43
C ILE A 79 -10.91 16.41 -2.60
N GLU A 80 -10.10 17.08 -3.42
CA GLU A 80 -10.51 17.61 -4.72
C GLU A 80 -10.36 16.50 -5.75
N PRO A 81 -11.46 16.03 -6.38
CA PRO A 81 -11.39 14.98 -7.37
C PRO A 81 -10.55 15.37 -8.59
N LEU A 82 -9.74 14.45 -9.09
CA LEU A 82 -9.00 14.55 -10.33
C LEU A 82 -9.46 13.47 -11.31
N PRO A 83 -9.24 13.66 -12.63
CA PRO A 83 -9.53 12.61 -13.60
C PRO A 83 -8.81 11.32 -13.24
N ALA A 84 -9.57 10.23 -13.11
CA ALA A 84 -9.05 8.90 -12.83
C ALA A 84 -8.95 8.10 -14.13
N VAL A 85 -7.91 7.29 -14.27
CA VAL A 85 -7.74 6.31 -15.34
C VAL A 85 -8.07 4.94 -14.76
N LEU A 86 -9.16 4.32 -15.22
CA LEU A 86 -9.72 3.13 -14.57
C LEU A 86 -9.63 1.86 -15.43
N THR A 87 -9.27 1.99 -16.71
CA THR A 87 -9.16 0.85 -17.62
C THR A 87 -7.78 0.76 -18.25
N VAL A 88 -7.39 -0.45 -18.65
CA VAL A 88 -6.11 -0.72 -19.33
C VAL A 88 -6.05 0.01 -20.68
N HIS A 89 -7.18 0.04 -21.41
CA HIS A 89 -7.28 0.71 -22.71
C HIS A 89 -7.05 2.21 -22.57
N GLU A 90 -7.74 2.87 -21.62
CA GLU A 90 -7.57 4.30 -21.35
C GLU A 90 -6.14 4.62 -20.87
N ALA A 91 -5.55 3.77 -20.02
CA ALA A 91 -4.18 3.93 -19.58
C ALA A 91 -3.19 3.85 -20.74
N HIS A 92 -3.40 2.92 -21.67
CA HIS A 92 -2.56 2.76 -22.86
C HIS A 92 -2.70 3.95 -23.82
N GLU A 93 -3.92 4.39 -24.12
CA GLU A 93 -4.19 5.55 -24.96
C GLU A 93 -3.55 6.84 -24.41
N ARG A 94 -3.61 7.02 -23.10
CA ARG A 94 -3.04 8.18 -22.40
C ARG A 94 -1.55 8.05 -22.08
N GLN A 95 -0.92 6.92 -22.39
CA GLN A 95 0.46 6.58 -21.99
C GLN A 95 0.68 6.73 -20.48
N SER A 96 -0.35 6.42 -19.69
CA SER A 96 -0.34 6.50 -18.22
C SER A 96 0.01 5.12 -17.65
N TYR A 97 1.29 4.86 -17.49
CA TYR A 97 1.82 3.59 -16.98
C TYR A 97 2.33 3.74 -15.55
N VAL A 98 2.16 2.70 -14.74
CA VAL A 98 2.72 2.64 -13.38
C VAL A 98 4.24 2.57 -13.42
N LEU A 99 4.78 1.76 -14.34
CA LEU A 99 6.21 1.65 -14.62
C LEU A 99 6.48 1.89 -16.11
N PRO A 100 7.69 2.30 -16.50
CA PRO A 100 8.04 2.41 -17.90
C PRO A 100 7.80 1.09 -18.64
N PRO A 101 7.27 1.13 -19.88
CA PRO A 101 7.07 -0.07 -20.67
C PRO A 101 8.38 -0.82 -20.90
N VAL A 102 8.39 -2.12 -20.65
CA VAL A 102 9.54 -2.99 -20.92
C VAL A 102 9.24 -3.81 -22.16
N ARG A 103 10.18 -3.81 -23.13
CA ARG A 103 10.10 -4.60 -24.33
C ARG A 103 11.20 -5.65 -24.35
N VAL A 104 10.82 -6.92 -24.36
CA VAL A 104 11.74 -8.04 -24.53
C VAL A 104 11.51 -8.65 -25.92
N THR A 105 12.57 -8.75 -26.72
CA THR A 105 12.48 -9.30 -28.08
C THR A 105 13.58 -10.32 -28.34
N ARG A 106 13.27 -11.34 -29.14
CA ARG A 106 14.25 -12.29 -29.67
C ARG A 106 13.97 -12.54 -31.13
N GLY A 107 14.93 -12.22 -32.00
CA GLY A 107 14.77 -12.28 -33.44
C GLY A 107 13.78 -11.23 -33.97
N ASP A 108 13.18 -11.49 -35.12
CA ASP A 108 12.17 -10.65 -35.76
C ASP A 108 10.80 -11.36 -35.70
N ALA A 109 10.05 -11.06 -34.62
CA ALA A 109 8.74 -11.65 -34.38
C ALA A 109 7.69 -11.25 -35.43
N LEU A 110 7.72 -10.01 -35.92
CA LEU A 110 6.77 -9.54 -36.93
C LEU A 110 6.97 -10.27 -38.26
N ALA A 111 8.21 -10.36 -38.73
CA ALA A 111 8.52 -11.10 -39.95
C ALA A 111 8.24 -12.59 -39.80
N ALA A 112 8.40 -13.17 -38.62
CA ALA A 112 8.05 -14.55 -38.35
C ALA A 112 6.54 -14.80 -38.45
N LEU A 113 5.71 -13.92 -37.84
CA LEU A 113 4.26 -13.98 -37.93
C LEU A 113 3.77 -13.85 -39.38
N GLN A 114 4.34 -12.92 -40.18
CA GLN A 114 3.97 -12.76 -41.59
C GLN A 114 4.27 -13.99 -42.45
N ARG A 115 5.29 -14.78 -42.09
CA ARG A 115 5.67 -16.02 -42.81
C ARG A 115 5.06 -17.30 -42.23
N ALA A 116 4.38 -17.19 -41.08
CA ALA A 116 3.79 -18.37 -40.43
C ALA A 116 2.67 -18.94 -41.30
N PRO A 117 2.65 -20.29 -41.54
CA PRO A 117 1.60 -20.94 -42.34
C PRO A 117 0.23 -20.92 -41.63
N HIS A 118 0.24 -20.79 -40.29
CA HIS A 118 -0.96 -20.72 -39.46
C HIS A 118 -0.80 -19.60 -38.42
N VAL A 119 -1.78 -18.72 -38.34
CA VAL A 119 -1.85 -17.63 -37.36
C VAL A 119 -3.20 -17.67 -36.69
N LEU A 120 -3.23 -17.60 -35.38
CA LEU A 120 -4.44 -17.33 -34.58
C LEU A 120 -4.35 -15.91 -34.05
N ASP A 121 -5.41 -15.16 -34.22
CA ASP A 121 -5.58 -13.81 -33.68
C ASP A 121 -6.84 -13.78 -32.80
N GLY A 122 -6.77 -13.11 -31.68
CA GLY A 122 -7.88 -13.03 -30.75
C GLY A 122 -7.61 -12.06 -29.60
N GLU A 123 -8.68 -11.66 -28.95
CA GLU A 123 -8.66 -10.79 -27.78
C GLU A 123 -9.07 -11.60 -26.54
N PHE A 124 -8.40 -11.35 -25.43
CA PHE A 124 -8.67 -11.98 -24.17
C PHE A 124 -8.63 -10.96 -23.04
N GLU A 125 -9.72 -10.85 -22.29
CA GLU A 125 -9.84 -9.93 -21.14
C GLU A 125 -9.94 -10.71 -19.83
N VAL A 126 -9.12 -10.36 -18.84
CA VAL A 126 -9.14 -10.93 -17.50
C VAL A 126 -9.14 -9.81 -16.49
N GLY A 127 -10.13 -9.81 -15.61
CA GLY A 127 -10.18 -8.91 -14.45
C GLY A 127 -9.16 -9.28 -13.38
N GLY A 128 -8.82 -8.31 -12.53
CA GLY A 128 -8.01 -8.56 -11.34
C GLY A 128 -8.66 -9.58 -10.41
N GLN A 129 -7.84 -10.39 -9.76
CA GLN A 129 -8.28 -11.38 -8.77
C GLN A 129 -7.81 -10.97 -7.38
N GLU A 130 -8.71 -11.01 -6.40
CA GLU A 130 -8.36 -10.84 -4.99
C GLU A 130 -7.73 -12.12 -4.46
N HIS A 131 -6.66 -12.01 -3.68
CA HIS A 131 -5.96 -13.15 -3.06
C HIS A 131 -6.85 -13.93 -2.10
N PHE A 132 -7.71 -13.22 -1.39
CA PHE A 132 -8.73 -13.74 -0.47
C PHE A 132 -8.19 -14.73 0.57
N TYR A 133 -7.05 -14.42 1.15
CA TYR A 133 -6.50 -15.17 2.28
C TYR A 133 -7.42 -15.05 3.51
N LEU A 134 -7.62 -16.16 4.25
CA LEU A 134 -8.55 -16.21 5.39
C LEU A 134 -8.06 -15.38 6.58
N GLU A 135 -6.76 -15.39 6.86
CA GLU A 135 -6.16 -14.52 7.84
C GLU A 135 -5.90 -13.15 7.22
N GLY A 136 -6.60 -12.12 7.67
CA GLY A 136 -6.36 -10.73 7.23
C GLY A 136 -4.94 -10.26 7.51
N GLN A 137 -4.59 -9.11 6.97
CA GLN A 137 -3.33 -8.43 7.30
C GLN A 137 -3.41 -7.94 8.74
N ILE A 138 -2.45 -8.36 9.56
CA ILE A 138 -2.42 -8.06 10.99
C ILE A 138 -0.97 -7.82 11.44
N ALA A 139 -0.79 -6.84 12.30
CA ALA A 139 0.46 -6.59 12.98
C ALA A 139 0.22 -6.28 14.46
N TYR A 140 1.13 -6.74 15.30
CA TYR A 140 1.17 -6.43 16.73
C TYR A 140 2.60 -6.05 17.12
N VAL A 141 2.77 -4.93 17.80
CA VAL A 141 4.09 -4.38 18.11
C VAL A 141 4.29 -4.23 19.60
N LEU A 142 5.42 -4.69 20.10
CA LEU A 142 5.89 -4.50 21.47
C LEU A 142 7.10 -3.56 21.47
N PRO A 143 7.01 -2.40 22.15
CA PRO A 143 8.18 -1.59 22.42
C PRO A 143 9.05 -2.31 23.47
N LEU A 144 10.35 -2.31 23.23
CA LEU A 144 11.35 -2.88 24.15
C LEU A 144 12.27 -1.77 24.67
N GLU A 145 13.20 -2.14 25.56
CA GLU A 145 14.22 -1.22 26.05
C GLU A 145 15.14 -0.74 24.91
N GLN A 146 15.83 0.37 25.12
CA GLN A 146 16.83 0.95 24.19
C GLN A 146 16.30 1.22 22.77
N ASN A 147 15.04 1.66 22.66
CA ASN A 147 14.39 1.94 21.38
C ASN A 147 14.35 0.73 20.41
N GLN A 148 14.22 -0.46 20.95
CA GLN A 148 14.03 -1.67 20.19
C GLN A 148 12.54 -2.01 20.07
N TRP A 149 12.19 -2.77 19.03
CA TRP A 149 10.81 -3.08 18.67
C TRP A 149 10.69 -4.54 18.28
N TRP A 150 9.70 -5.23 18.84
CA TRP A 150 9.32 -6.57 18.40
C TRP A 150 8.00 -6.50 17.66
N VAL A 151 8.02 -6.91 16.41
CA VAL A 151 6.87 -6.83 15.48
C VAL A 151 6.42 -8.25 15.15
N TYR A 152 5.19 -8.59 15.53
CA TYR A 152 4.51 -9.76 15.00
C TYR A 152 3.71 -9.33 13.78
N SER A 153 3.96 -9.95 12.63
CA SER A 153 3.25 -9.62 11.40
C SER A 153 2.87 -10.89 10.64
N SER A 154 1.65 -10.90 10.10
CA SER A 154 1.26 -11.88 9.09
C SER A 154 1.85 -11.46 7.75
N THR A 155 3.02 -11.95 7.41
CA THR A 155 3.79 -11.56 6.23
C THR A 155 4.49 -12.75 5.57
N GLN A 156 4.63 -12.71 4.25
CA GLN A 156 5.46 -13.64 3.48
C GLN A 156 6.95 -13.28 3.56
N HIS A 157 7.24 -12.03 3.97
CA HIS A 157 8.59 -11.49 3.91
C HIS A 157 8.99 -10.74 5.19
N PRO A 158 9.31 -11.45 6.29
CA PRO A 158 9.67 -10.79 7.57
C PRO A 158 10.86 -9.82 7.45
N GLY A 159 11.81 -10.10 6.54
CA GLY A 159 12.96 -9.23 6.29
C GLY A 159 12.56 -7.89 5.68
N GLU A 160 11.59 -7.87 4.76
CA GLU A 160 11.07 -6.62 4.20
C GLU A 160 10.31 -5.81 5.25
N VAL A 161 9.47 -6.45 6.06
CA VAL A 161 8.79 -5.76 7.17
C VAL A 161 9.78 -5.13 8.13
N GLN A 162 10.90 -5.82 8.48
CA GLN A 162 11.98 -5.25 9.28
C GLN A 162 12.56 -4.01 8.61
N HIS A 163 12.86 -4.10 7.34
CA HIS A 163 13.42 -3.01 6.54
C HIS A 163 12.49 -1.79 6.54
N TRP A 164 11.21 -1.97 6.17
CA TRP A 164 10.24 -0.86 6.10
C TRP A 164 9.95 -0.23 7.45
N VAL A 165 9.79 -1.04 8.52
CA VAL A 165 9.57 -0.51 9.87
C VAL A 165 10.77 0.30 10.34
N SER A 166 12.00 -0.17 10.12
CA SER A 166 13.20 0.55 10.52
C SER A 166 13.35 1.87 9.75
N HIS A 167 13.07 1.89 8.46
CA HIS A 167 13.11 3.10 7.62
C HIS A 167 12.02 4.10 8.03
N ALA A 168 10.78 3.65 8.19
CA ALA A 168 9.67 4.52 8.61
C ALA A 168 9.90 5.12 10.01
N LEU A 169 10.54 4.39 10.91
CA LEU A 169 10.90 4.88 12.24
C LEU A 169 12.21 5.69 12.27
N GLY A 170 13.02 5.63 11.21
CA GLY A 170 14.34 6.28 11.16
C GLY A 170 15.35 5.66 12.15
N ILE A 171 15.28 4.35 12.37
CA ILE A 171 16.16 3.61 13.30
C ILE A 171 16.95 2.53 12.57
N ALA A 172 17.96 1.98 13.23
CA ALA A 172 18.75 0.89 12.67
C ALA A 172 17.93 -0.40 12.54
N SER A 173 18.11 -1.17 11.46
CA SER A 173 17.34 -2.39 11.20
C SER A 173 17.48 -3.43 12.32
N HIS A 174 18.64 -3.52 12.97
CA HIS A 174 18.85 -4.44 14.11
C HIS A 174 18.03 -4.07 15.36
N ALA A 175 17.46 -2.86 15.43
CA ALA A 175 16.56 -2.45 16.50
C ALA A 175 15.12 -2.97 16.30
N VAL A 176 14.84 -3.58 15.15
CA VAL A 176 13.54 -4.16 14.83
C VAL A 176 13.66 -5.67 14.68
N THR A 177 12.93 -6.42 15.48
CA THR A 177 12.78 -7.88 15.32
C THR A 177 11.40 -8.18 14.79
N VAL A 178 11.32 -8.90 13.67
CA VAL A 178 10.03 -9.30 13.07
C VAL A 178 9.84 -10.79 13.20
N GLU A 179 8.68 -11.18 13.68
CA GLU A 179 8.30 -12.57 13.86
C GLU A 179 7.01 -12.89 13.10
N CYS A 180 7.06 -13.92 12.25
CA CYS A 180 5.91 -14.57 11.63
C CYS A 180 6.01 -16.07 11.85
N ARG A 181 5.37 -16.60 12.90
CA ARG A 181 5.42 -18.05 13.22
C ARG A 181 4.64 -18.88 12.22
N ARG A 182 3.47 -18.42 11.85
CA ARG A 182 2.53 -19.04 10.93
C ARG A 182 1.74 -17.95 10.22
N MET A 183 1.29 -18.26 9.01
CA MET A 183 0.51 -17.36 8.20
C MET A 183 -0.69 -18.12 7.63
N GLY A 184 -1.87 -17.53 7.71
CA GLY A 184 -3.12 -18.11 7.22
C GLY A 184 -3.41 -17.79 5.75
N GLY A 185 -2.39 -17.87 4.90
CA GLY A 185 -2.42 -17.55 3.49
C GLY A 185 -1.83 -16.19 3.18
N GLY A 186 -1.31 -16.03 1.98
CA GLY A 186 -0.73 -14.77 1.48
C GLY A 186 -0.86 -14.68 -0.04
N PHE A 187 -0.41 -15.70 -0.78
CA PHE A 187 -0.54 -15.82 -2.24
C PHE A 187 0.00 -14.59 -3.01
N GLY A 188 1.03 -13.92 -2.47
CA GLY A 188 1.55 -12.66 -2.98
C GLY A 188 0.94 -11.40 -2.35
N GLY A 189 -0.21 -11.48 -1.67
CA GLY A 189 -0.89 -10.33 -1.05
C GLY A 189 -0.33 -9.90 0.31
N LYS A 190 0.71 -10.58 0.82
CA LYS A 190 1.43 -10.25 2.06
C LYS A 190 2.94 -10.21 1.83
N GLU A 191 3.36 -9.84 0.64
CA GLU A 191 4.76 -9.80 0.26
C GLU A 191 5.46 -8.58 0.86
N THR A 192 4.78 -7.46 0.94
CA THR A 192 5.27 -6.19 1.50
C THR A 192 4.35 -5.64 2.56
#